data_eb1aeb21758a41fc3edbce52c12ad1c1
#
_entry.id   eb1aeb21758a41fc3edbce52c12ad1c1
#
_cell.length_a   1.000
_cell.length_b   1.000
_cell.length_c   1.000
_cell.angle_alpha   90.00
_cell.angle_beta   90.00
_cell.angle_gamma   90.00
#
_symmetry.space_group_name_H-M   'P 1'
#
loop_
_entity.id
_entity.type
_entity.pdbx_description
1 polymer ?
#
loop_
_entity_poly.entity_id
_entity_poly.type
_entity_poly.pdbx_seq_one_letter_code
_entity_poly.pdbx_strand_id
1 'polypeptide(L)'
;MNISKSITGTLGILQACLDSKTVKRVVYTSSTATVMDHNKDLDVVDENVWTDVDYMRPAINHDFAASYIIAKTLTERAALEFAEKHSLDLVTVIPTWINGPYICSSLPGSVSSSLAMIIGNMHVLKYTETIAFVHTDDVANAHIFLFECPNAKGRYICSAVEISVDELAKFLTTRYPEFQIRNEEGLIERGRKFSGMSSKKLLDTGFRYKYGLEEMFDESIQCCGEKGFL
;
A
#
# COMPACT_ATOMS: atom_id res chain seq x y z
N MET A 1 -14.78 0.66 -8.20
CA MET A 1 -15.00 0.99 -6.76
C MET A 1 -15.93 2.18 -6.64
N ASN A 2 -16.89 2.21 -5.72
CA ASN A 2 -17.80 3.35 -5.56
C ASN A 2 -17.22 4.37 -4.58
N ILE A 3 -16.69 5.47 -5.10
CA ILE A 3 -16.00 6.53 -4.34
C ILE A 3 -16.90 7.10 -3.23
N SER A 4 -18.15 7.45 -3.56
CA SER A 4 -19.09 8.02 -2.58
C SER A 4 -19.35 7.08 -1.40
N LYS A 5 -19.53 5.77 -1.66
CA LYS A 5 -19.73 4.77 -0.61
C LYS A 5 -18.50 4.62 0.30
N SER A 6 -17.29 4.69 -0.28
CA SER A 6 -16.05 4.61 0.51
C SER A 6 -15.93 5.80 1.46
N ILE A 7 -16.18 7.01 0.97
CA ILE A 7 -16.14 8.22 1.80
C ILE A 7 -17.23 8.16 2.89
N THR A 8 -18.48 7.93 2.51
CA THR A 8 -19.60 7.90 3.46
C THR A 8 -19.43 6.83 4.52
N GLY A 9 -18.93 5.62 4.14
CA GLY A 9 -18.68 4.54 5.10
C GLY A 9 -17.58 4.91 6.10
N THR A 10 -16.47 5.49 5.64
CA THR A 10 -15.39 5.93 6.52
C THR A 10 -15.85 7.04 7.46
N LEU A 11 -16.54 8.07 6.96
CA LEU A 11 -17.05 9.15 7.79
C LEU A 11 -18.09 8.65 8.81
N GLY A 12 -18.93 7.67 8.44
CA GLY A 12 -19.85 7.04 9.37
C GLY A 12 -19.16 6.34 10.55
N ILE A 13 -18.03 5.64 10.28
CA ILE A 13 -17.21 5.02 11.34
C ILE A 13 -16.58 6.10 12.23
N LEU A 14 -16.00 7.15 11.64
CA LEU A 14 -15.41 8.25 12.41
C LEU A 14 -16.45 8.98 13.27
N GLN A 15 -17.67 9.17 12.76
CA GLN A 15 -18.77 9.72 13.55
C GLN A 15 -19.13 8.81 14.72
N ALA A 16 -19.22 7.50 14.52
CA ALA A 16 -19.48 6.55 15.60
C ALA A 16 -18.35 6.57 16.66
N CYS A 17 -17.09 6.77 16.25
CA CYS A 17 -15.97 6.96 17.17
C CYS A 17 -16.17 8.22 18.06
N LEU A 18 -16.62 9.32 17.48
CA LEU A 18 -16.93 10.54 18.22
C LEU A 18 -18.09 10.35 19.19
N ASP A 19 -19.18 9.74 18.70
CA ASP A 19 -20.40 9.56 19.47
C ASP A 19 -20.20 8.64 20.69
N SER A 20 -19.29 7.66 20.56
CA SER A 20 -18.93 6.75 21.66
C SER A 20 -18.28 7.44 22.85
N LYS A 21 -17.60 8.59 22.65
CA LYS A 21 -16.84 9.36 23.64
C LYS A 21 -15.74 8.57 24.38
N THR A 22 -15.49 7.31 23.94
CA THR A 22 -14.49 6.41 24.55
C THR A 22 -13.26 6.21 23.66
N VAL A 23 -13.40 6.42 22.36
CA VAL A 23 -12.29 6.30 21.39
C VAL A 23 -11.39 7.54 21.56
N LYS A 24 -10.11 7.27 21.88
CA LYS A 24 -9.10 8.33 22.06
C LYS A 24 -8.26 8.55 20.82
N ARG A 25 -8.05 7.52 20.03
CA ARG A 25 -7.28 7.57 18.78
C ARG A 25 -7.86 6.59 17.76
N VAL A 26 -7.83 6.98 16.50
CA VAL A 26 -8.13 6.12 15.34
C VAL A 26 -6.86 5.97 14.50
N VAL A 27 -6.51 4.74 14.13
CA VAL A 27 -5.46 4.45 13.14
C VAL A 27 -6.12 3.95 11.88
N TYR A 28 -6.00 4.72 10.80
CA TYR A 28 -6.65 4.46 9.52
C TYR A 28 -5.67 3.84 8.53
N THR A 29 -6.04 2.70 7.94
CA THR A 29 -5.26 2.06 6.88
C THR A 29 -5.53 2.73 5.55
N SER A 30 -4.60 3.53 5.08
CA SER A 30 -4.60 4.14 3.77
C SER A 30 -3.94 3.25 2.71
N SER A 31 -3.23 3.80 1.76
CA SER A 31 -2.50 3.10 0.70
C SER A 31 -1.52 4.05 0.03
N THR A 32 -0.41 3.55 -0.50
CA THR A 32 0.48 4.32 -1.39
C THR A 32 -0.24 4.91 -2.61
N ALA A 33 -1.40 4.36 -2.99
CA ALA A 33 -2.28 4.99 -3.97
C ALA A 33 -2.58 6.47 -3.69
N THR A 34 -2.40 6.94 -2.45
CA THR A 34 -2.65 8.34 -2.07
C THR A 34 -1.45 9.27 -2.24
N VAL A 35 -0.28 8.73 -2.61
CA VAL A 35 0.98 9.49 -2.74
C VAL A 35 1.73 9.26 -4.07
N MET A 36 1.36 8.22 -4.85
CA MET A 36 2.18 7.77 -5.96
C MET A 36 1.90 8.48 -7.29
N ASP A 37 0.66 8.89 -7.56
CA ASP A 37 0.25 9.47 -8.85
C ASP A 37 0.20 11.00 -8.77
N HIS A 38 1.36 11.63 -8.72
CA HIS A 38 1.52 13.09 -8.71
C HIS A 38 2.18 13.58 -10.00
N ASN A 39 1.80 14.78 -10.44
CA ASN A 39 2.39 15.42 -11.62
C ASN A 39 3.64 16.25 -11.23
N LYS A 40 4.57 15.65 -10.48
CA LYS A 40 5.81 16.28 -10.02
C LYS A 40 6.98 15.39 -10.37
N ASP A 41 8.11 15.97 -10.75
CA ASP A 41 9.37 15.24 -10.94
C ASP A 41 10.08 15.12 -9.57
N LEU A 42 9.77 14.07 -8.85
CA LEU A 42 10.35 13.77 -7.53
C LEU A 42 11.05 12.41 -7.59
N ASP A 43 12.26 12.34 -7.08
CA ASP A 43 12.98 11.06 -6.92
C ASP A 43 12.40 10.24 -5.76
N VAL A 44 11.95 10.91 -4.69
CA VAL A 44 11.38 10.29 -3.50
C VAL A 44 10.16 11.07 -3.05
N VAL A 45 9.08 10.37 -2.70
CA VAL A 45 7.89 10.96 -2.07
C VAL A 45 7.85 10.69 -0.58
N ASP A 46 7.31 11.64 0.15
CA ASP A 46 6.99 11.55 1.57
C ASP A 46 5.49 11.79 1.82
N GLU A 47 5.11 11.87 3.06
CA GLU A 47 3.73 12.04 3.50
C GLU A 47 3.09 13.39 3.13
N ASN A 48 3.87 14.37 2.66
CA ASN A 48 3.36 15.66 2.19
C ASN A 48 2.85 15.61 0.76
N VAL A 49 3.24 14.58 0.00
CA VAL A 49 2.79 14.38 -1.37
C VAL A 49 1.39 13.78 -1.38
N TRP A 50 0.58 14.23 -2.32
CA TRP A 50 -0.74 13.69 -2.61
C TRP A 50 -0.86 13.32 -4.08
N THR A 51 -1.51 12.21 -4.34
CA THR A 51 -1.95 11.84 -5.69
C THR A 51 -2.82 12.95 -6.28
N ASP A 52 -2.55 13.29 -7.54
CA ASP A 52 -3.33 14.25 -8.33
C ASP A 52 -4.58 13.57 -8.88
N VAL A 53 -5.68 13.76 -8.17
CA VAL A 53 -6.98 13.16 -8.52
C VAL A 53 -7.50 13.65 -9.86
N ASP A 54 -7.25 14.91 -10.23
CA ASP A 54 -7.76 15.48 -11.47
C ASP A 54 -6.99 14.93 -12.68
N TYR A 55 -5.69 14.70 -12.52
CA TYR A 55 -4.88 13.97 -13.50
C TYR A 55 -5.37 12.54 -13.74
N MET A 56 -5.83 11.83 -12.68
CA MET A 56 -6.32 10.45 -12.75
C MET A 56 -7.76 10.32 -13.26
N ARG A 57 -8.57 11.39 -13.23
CA ARG A 57 -10.00 11.35 -13.60
C ARG A 57 -10.31 10.81 -15.00
N PRO A 58 -9.56 11.12 -16.07
CA PRO A 58 -9.86 10.61 -17.40
C PRO A 58 -9.81 9.08 -17.49
N ALA A 59 -9.00 8.42 -16.66
CA ALA A 59 -8.86 6.96 -16.66
C ALA A 59 -9.95 6.23 -15.84
N ILE A 60 -10.78 6.93 -15.06
CA ILE A 60 -11.70 6.34 -14.07
C ILE A 60 -12.69 5.31 -14.64
N ASN A 61 -13.13 5.51 -15.89
CA ASN A 61 -14.12 4.65 -16.53
C ASN A 61 -13.50 3.46 -17.28
N HIS A 62 -12.19 3.44 -17.45
CA HIS A 62 -11.48 2.48 -18.27
C HIS A 62 -10.44 1.68 -17.48
N ASP A 63 -10.10 2.12 -16.28
CA ASP A 63 -9.10 1.50 -15.44
C ASP A 63 -9.60 1.35 -13.99
N PHE A 64 -9.65 0.11 -13.53
CA PHE A 64 -10.02 -0.22 -12.14
C PHE A 64 -9.01 0.39 -11.15
N ALA A 65 -7.71 0.41 -11.50
CA ALA A 65 -6.67 0.99 -10.65
C ALA A 65 -6.90 2.50 -10.46
N ALA A 66 -7.24 3.24 -11.52
CA ALA A 66 -7.58 4.66 -11.41
C ALA A 66 -8.75 4.92 -10.46
N SER A 67 -9.82 4.09 -10.56
CA SER A 67 -10.96 4.18 -9.65
C SER A 67 -10.56 3.91 -8.19
N TYR A 68 -9.67 2.95 -7.95
CA TYR A 68 -9.14 2.64 -6.63
C TYR A 68 -8.29 3.79 -6.08
N ILE A 69 -7.35 4.30 -6.86
CA ILE A 69 -6.45 5.39 -6.50
C ILE A 69 -7.25 6.64 -6.10
N ILE A 70 -8.21 7.06 -6.93
CA ILE A 70 -9.07 8.20 -6.64
C ILE A 70 -9.88 7.97 -5.37
N ALA A 71 -10.49 6.79 -5.21
CA ALA A 71 -11.30 6.47 -4.04
C ALA A 71 -10.48 6.51 -2.76
N LYS A 72 -9.28 5.91 -2.72
CA LYS A 72 -8.39 5.93 -1.55
C LYS A 72 -7.96 7.35 -1.22
N THR A 73 -7.56 8.14 -2.23
CA THR A 73 -7.09 9.51 -2.03
C THR A 73 -8.19 10.42 -1.47
N LEU A 74 -9.39 10.39 -2.06
CA LEU A 74 -10.49 11.23 -1.59
C LEU A 74 -11.02 10.78 -0.24
N THR A 75 -11.00 9.47 0.06
CA THR A 75 -11.44 8.95 1.35
C THR A 75 -10.47 9.34 2.47
N GLU A 76 -9.14 9.24 2.24
CA GLU A 76 -8.16 9.66 3.24
C GLU A 76 -8.23 11.17 3.51
N ARG A 77 -8.34 11.99 2.45
CA ARG A 77 -8.54 13.44 2.60
C ARG A 77 -9.78 13.77 3.43
N ALA A 78 -10.92 13.15 3.10
CA ALA A 78 -12.16 13.36 3.84
C ALA A 78 -12.05 12.92 5.31
N ALA A 79 -11.35 11.82 5.58
CA ALA A 79 -11.12 11.33 6.94
C ALA A 79 -10.26 12.31 7.76
N LEU A 80 -9.17 12.82 7.19
CA LEU A 80 -8.30 13.80 7.85
C LEU A 80 -9.00 15.15 8.09
N GLU A 81 -9.75 15.64 7.10
CA GLU A 81 -10.56 16.86 7.23
C GLU A 81 -11.63 16.71 8.34
N PHE A 82 -12.32 15.57 8.37
CA PHE A 82 -13.29 15.26 9.42
C PHE A 82 -12.61 15.24 10.80
N ALA A 83 -11.47 14.58 10.92
CA ALA A 83 -10.74 14.46 12.16
C ALA A 83 -10.27 15.84 12.68
N GLU A 84 -9.75 16.68 11.80
CA GLU A 84 -9.34 18.05 12.12
C GLU A 84 -10.53 18.88 12.62
N LYS A 85 -11.63 18.88 11.87
CA LYS A 85 -12.85 19.62 12.19
C LYS A 85 -13.44 19.24 13.55
N HIS A 86 -13.36 17.98 13.93
CA HIS A 86 -13.94 17.45 15.16
C HIS A 86 -12.94 17.18 16.27
N SER A 87 -11.67 17.59 16.10
CA SER A 87 -10.58 17.35 17.06
C SER A 87 -10.42 15.87 17.43
N LEU A 88 -10.67 14.96 16.47
CA LEU A 88 -10.47 13.53 16.62
C LEU A 88 -9.00 13.20 16.35
N ASP A 89 -8.33 12.49 17.26
CA ASP A 89 -6.96 12.03 17.03
C ASP A 89 -6.95 10.90 15.98
N LEU A 90 -6.61 11.26 14.75
CA LEU A 90 -6.53 10.36 13.61
C LEU A 90 -5.10 10.28 13.08
N VAL A 91 -4.57 9.08 13.00
CA VAL A 91 -3.28 8.77 12.37
C VAL A 91 -3.52 7.86 11.17
N THR A 92 -2.84 8.08 10.04
CA THR A 92 -2.98 7.23 8.87
C THR A 92 -1.70 6.46 8.58
N VAL A 93 -1.84 5.16 8.32
CA VAL A 93 -0.77 4.27 7.85
C VAL A 93 -0.95 4.09 6.35
N ILE A 94 0.10 4.37 5.58
CA ILE A 94 0.13 4.30 4.12
C ILE A 94 1.03 3.13 3.71
N PRO A 95 0.54 1.88 3.70
CA PRO A 95 1.36 0.74 3.33
C PRO A 95 1.63 0.70 1.83
N THR A 96 2.83 0.22 1.47
CA THR A 96 3.19 -0.22 0.13
C THR A 96 2.53 -1.57 -0.19
N TRP A 97 3.00 -2.32 -1.18
CA TRP A 97 2.44 -3.63 -1.45
C TRP A 97 2.67 -4.55 -0.26
N ILE A 98 1.57 -4.91 0.40
CA ILE A 98 1.61 -5.80 1.55
C ILE A 98 1.82 -7.22 1.04
N ASN A 99 2.90 -7.86 1.44
CA ASN A 99 3.24 -9.23 1.10
C ASN A 99 3.57 -10.04 2.36
N GLY A 100 3.19 -11.30 2.38
CA GLY A 100 3.32 -12.19 3.54
C GLY A 100 2.09 -13.06 3.75
N PRO A 101 1.99 -13.77 4.87
CA PRO A 101 0.87 -14.66 5.15
C PRO A 101 -0.43 -13.89 5.36
N TYR A 102 -1.56 -14.54 5.08
CA TYR A 102 -2.89 -13.93 5.21
C TYR A 102 -3.92 -14.95 5.70
N ILE A 103 -4.95 -14.47 6.42
CA ILE A 103 -5.97 -15.30 7.07
C ILE A 103 -7.24 -15.49 6.21
N CYS A 104 -7.53 -14.58 5.28
CA CYS A 104 -8.74 -14.65 4.46
C CYS A 104 -8.75 -15.87 3.53
N SER A 105 -9.94 -16.29 3.13
CA SER A 105 -10.15 -17.45 2.24
C SER A 105 -9.89 -17.17 0.77
N SER A 106 -9.78 -15.91 0.39
CA SER A 106 -9.47 -15.47 -0.99
C SER A 106 -8.07 -14.88 -1.04
N LEU A 107 -7.41 -15.00 -2.19
CA LEU A 107 -6.10 -14.39 -2.41
C LEU A 107 -6.20 -12.86 -2.35
N PRO A 108 -5.51 -12.18 -1.42
CA PRO A 108 -5.53 -10.72 -1.33
C PRO A 108 -4.93 -10.08 -2.58
N GLY A 109 -5.50 -8.93 -2.99
CA GLY A 109 -5.04 -8.24 -4.20
C GLY A 109 -3.56 -7.84 -4.16
N SER A 110 -3.04 -7.38 -3.01
CA SER A 110 -1.62 -7.05 -2.86
C SER A 110 -0.71 -8.28 -2.97
N VAL A 111 -1.08 -9.42 -2.37
CA VAL A 111 -0.33 -10.68 -2.50
C VAL A 111 -0.38 -11.19 -3.94
N SER A 112 -1.56 -11.15 -4.57
CA SER A 112 -1.69 -11.49 -6.01
C SER A 112 -0.80 -10.62 -6.90
N SER A 113 -0.72 -9.32 -6.61
CA SER A 113 0.17 -8.41 -7.35
C SER A 113 1.64 -8.69 -7.06
N SER A 114 2.01 -8.97 -5.81
CA SER A 114 3.38 -9.31 -5.42
C SER A 114 3.87 -10.60 -6.09
N LEU A 115 2.99 -11.60 -6.21
CA LEU A 115 3.28 -12.87 -6.85
C LEU A 115 3.01 -12.87 -8.37
N ALA A 116 2.83 -11.71 -8.99
CA ALA A 116 2.44 -11.58 -10.40
C ALA A 116 3.33 -12.37 -11.37
N MET A 117 4.65 -12.39 -11.15
CA MET A 117 5.60 -13.12 -11.98
C MET A 117 5.48 -14.64 -11.83
N ILE A 118 5.04 -15.13 -10.68
CA ILE A 118 4.83 -16.55 -10.39
C ILE A 118 3.50 -17.02 -10.98
N ILE A 119 2.41 -16.27 -10.70
CA ILE A 119 1.05 -16.64 -11.13
C ILE A 119 0.73 -16.21 -12.57
N GLY A 120 1.61 -15.44 -13.21
CA GLY A 120 1.46 -14.99 -14.60
C GLY A 120 0.56 -13.77 -14.78
N ASN A 121 0.29 -12.98 -13.75
CA ASN A 121 -0.51 -11.76 -13.84
C ASN A 121 0.36 -10.53 -14.14
N MET A 122 1.12 -10.55 -15.24
CA MET A 122 2.10 -9.51 -15.60
C MET A 122 1.49 -8.14 -15.87
N HIS A 123 0.20 -8.06 -16.11
CA HIS A 123 -0.49 -6.80 -16.37
C HIS A 123 -0.29 -5.77 -15.25
N VAL A 124 -0.20 -6.21 -14.00
CA VAL A 124 -0.03 -5.30 -12.83
C VAL A 124 1.35 -4.66 -12.78
N LEU A 125 2.33 -5.23 -13.50
CA LEU A 125 3.71 -4.74 -13.58
C LEU A 125 4.00 -3.88 -14.81
N LYS A 126 3.06 -3.82 -15.76
CA LYS A 126 3.27 -3.22 -17.08
C LYS A 126 3.85 -1.80 -17.07
N TYR A 127 3.53 -1.01 -16.06
CA TYR A 127 3.96 0.40 -15.96
C TYR A 127 4.83 0.66 -14.73
N THR A 128 5.39 -0.39 -14.13
CA THR A 128 6.09 -0.30 -12.85
C THR A 128 7.57 -0.65 -13.05
N GLU A 129 8.47 0.30 -12.80
CA GLU A 129 9.93 0.06 -12.85
C GLU A 129 10.45 -0.43 -11.50
N THR A 130 9.88 0.08 -10.42
CA THR A 130 10.29 -0.20 -9.04
C THR A 130 9.07 -0.52 -8.20
N ILE A 131 9.16 -1.52 -7.36
CA ILE A 131 8.10 -1.97 -6.45
C ILE A 131 8.58 -1.81 -5.03
N ALA A 132 7.70 -1.30 -4.18
CA ALA A 132 7.95 -1.20 -2.75
C ALA A 132 7.06 -2.18 -1.98
N PHE A 133 7.65 -2.91 -1.04
CA PHE A 133 6.99 -3.95 -0.25
C PHE A 133 7.06 -3.67 1.24
N VAL A 134 6.09 -4.22 1.95
CA VAL A 134 6.07 -4.29 3.42
C VAL A 134 5.44 -5.60 3.86
N HIS A 135 5.98 -6.23 4.91
CA HIS A 135 5.44 -7.46 5.46
C HIS A 135 4.09 -7.24 6.16
N THR A 136 3.19 -8.22 6.08
CA THR A 136 1.87 -8.17 6.72
C THR A 136 1.98 -7.86 8.22
N ASP A 137 2.89 -8.53 8.94
CA ASP A 137 3.09 -8.31 10.37
C ASP A 137 3.72 -6.95 10.68
N ASP A 138 4.60 -6.43 9.81
CA ASP A 138 5.15 -5.08 10.00
C ASP A 138 4.07 -4.01 9.83
N VAL A 139 3.12 -4.21 8.91
CA VAL A 139 1.95 -3.33 8.81
C VAL A 139 1.11 -3.39 10.08
N ALA A 140 0.82 -4.58 10.59
CA ALA A 140 0.06 -4.75 11.84
C ALA A 140 0.79 -4.09 13.03
N ASN A 141 2.11 -4.33 13.14
CA ASN A 141 2.95 -3.73 14.17
C ASN A 141 3.02 -2.20 14.05
N ALA A 142 3.07 -1.65 12.82
CA ALA A 142 3.04 -0.20 12.60
C ALA A 142 1.72 0.42 13.10
N HIS A 143 0.58 -0.26 12.89
CA HIS A 143 -0.70 0.18 13.44
C HIS A 143 -0.71 0.22 14.96
N ILE A 144 -0.24 -0.86 15.61
CA ILE A 144 -0.17 -0.94 17.08
C ILE A 144 0.80 0.13 17.61
N PHE A 145 1.98 0.22 17.00
CA PHE A 145 3.01 1.19 17.40
C PHE A 145 2.50 2.63 17.32
N LEU A 146 1.87 3.01 16.20
CA LEU A 146 1.33 4.37 16.02
C LEU A 146 0.10 4.63 16.90
N PHE A 147 -0.68 3.60 17.22
CA PHE A 147 -1.76 3.70 18.19
C PHE A 147 -1.22 4.06 19.59
N GLU A 148 -0.13 3.43 20.00
CA GLU A 148 0.49 3.62 21.33
C GLU A 148 1.44 4.83 21.37
N CYS A 149 1.96 5.33 20.24
CA CYS A 149 2.92 6.43 20.19
C CYS A 149 2.24 7.78 20.50
N PRO A 150 2.53 8.43 21.65
CA PRO A 150 1.80 9.63 22.09
C PRO A 150 1.92 10.80 21.12
N ASN A 151 3.06 10.89 20.42
CA ASN A 151 3.38 12.00 19.52
C ASN A 151 3.05 11.72 18.05
N ALA A 152 2.46 10.56 17.74
CA ALA A 152 2.08 10.24 16.39
C ALA A 152 0.98 11.17 15.88
N LYS A 153 1.18 11.76 14.68
CA LYS A 153 0.22 12.71 14.06
C LYS A 153 0.25 12.61 12.55
N GLY A 154 -0.95 12.65 11.95
CA GLY A 154 -1.13 12.71 10.51
C GLY A 154 -0.76 11.40 9.82
N ARG A 155 -0.06 11.49 8.69
CA ARG A 155 0.19 10.40 7.73
C ARG A 155 1.55 9.76 7.99
N TYR A 156 1.67 8.44 7.75
CA TYR A 156 2.92 7.67 7.86
C TYR A 156 3.03 6.66 6.72
N ILE A 157 4.03 6.81 5.85
CA ILE A 157 4.35 5.80 4.84
C ILE A 157 4.98 4.60 5.52
N CYS A 158 4.45 3.42 5.21
CA CYS A 158 4.90 2.13 5.74
C CYS A 158 5.45 1.29 4.57
N SER A 159 6.77 1.44 4.31
CA SER A 159 7.52 0.83 3.22
C SER A 159 8.83 0.28 3.74
N ALA A 160 9.06 -1.03 3.62
CA ALA A 160 10.23 -1.68 4.18
C ALA A 160 11.34 -1.91 3.15
N VAL A 161 10.98 -2.38 1.95
CA VAL A 161 11.92 -2.76 0.89
C VAL A 161 11.45 -2.16 -0.42
N GLU A 162 12.39 -1.62 -1.19
CA GLU A 162 12.16 -1.17 -2.57
C GLU A 162 13.12 -1.92 -3.49
N ILE A 163 12.61 -2.42 -4.62
CA ILE A 163 13.36 -3.24 -5.56
C ILE A 163 12.86 -2.98 -6.99
N SER A 164 13.78 -2.98 -7.97
CA SER A 164 13.38 -2.94 -9.37
C SER A 164 12.70 -4.24 -9.82
N VAL A 165 11.86 -4.14 -10.84
CA VAL A 165 11.19 -5.32 -11.44
C VAL A 165 12.21 -6.35 -11.94
N ASP A 166 13.33 -5.90 -12.52
CA ASP A 166 14.40 -6.79 -13.00
C ASP A 166 15.12 -7.51 -11.86
N GLU A 167 15.43 -6.79 -10.76
CA GLU A 167 16.02 -7.40 -9.57
C GLU A 167 15.08 -8.36 -8.89
N LEU A 168 13.79 -8.04 -8.84
CA LEU A 168 12.76 -8.95 -8.33
C LEU A 168 12.68 -10.23 -9.18
N ALA A 169 12.72 -10.13 -10.51
CA ALA A 169 12.73 -11.31 -11.38
C ALA A 169 13.95 -12.19 -11.12
N LYS A 170 15.13 -11.61 -10.97
CA LYS A 170 16.38 -12.34 -10.63
C LYS A 170 16.27 -13.00 -9.25
N PHE A 171 15.78 -12.28 -8.26
CA PHE A 171 15.56 -12.80 -6.91
C PHE A 171 14.64 -14.01 -6.94
N LEU A 172 13.46 -13.90 -7.58
CA LEU A 172 12.47 -14.97 -7.66
C LEU A 172 13.02 -16.19 -8.43
N THR A 173 13.69 -15.97 -9.57
CA THR A 173 14.30 -17.07 -10.35
C THR A 173 15.35 -17.84 -9.55
N THR A 174 16.13 -17.13 -8.76
CA THR A 174 17.21 -17.75 -7.98
C THR A 174 16.67 -18.49 -6.75
N ARG A 175 15.69 -17.91 -6.06
CA ARG A 175 15.20 -18.45 -4.79
C ARG A 175 14.13 -19.52 -4.99
N TYR A 176 13.33 -19.44 -6.04
CA TYR A 176 12.21 -20.34 -6.32
C TYR A 176 12.31 -20.95 -7.72
N PRO A 177 13.35 -21.77 -7.98
CA PRO A 177 13.61 -22.35 -9.30
C PRO A 177 12.51 -23.32 -9.77
N GLU A 178 11.64 -23.76 -8.88
CA GLU A 178 10.47 -24.61 -9.17
C GLU A 178 9.38 -23.85 -9.92
N PHE A 179 9.34 -22.52 -9.85
CA PHE A 179 8.39 -21.70 -10.58
C PHE A 179 8.98 -21.20 -11.89
N GLN A 180 8.18 -21.22 -12.94
CA GLN A 180 8.52 -20.56 -14.19
C GLN A 180 8.27 -19.05 -14.04
N ILE A 181 9.31 -18.31 -13.62
CA ILE A 181 9.20 -16.86 -13.45
C ILE A 181 9.02 -16.19 -14.81
N ARG A 182 7.94 -15.45 -14.96
CA ARG A 182 7.65 -14.68 -16.17
C ARG A 182 8.32 -13.31 -16.04
N ASN A 183 9.30 -13.09 -16.90
CA ASN A 183 9.91 -11.79 -17.12
C ASN A 183 9.79 -11.51 -18.63
N GLU A 184 8.80 -10.72 -19.01
CA GLU A 184 8.65 -10.33 -20.42
C GLU A 184 9.53 -9.11 -20.66
N GLU A 185 10.71 -9.34 -21.25
CA GLU A 185 11.59 -8.25 -21.69
C GLU A 185 10.81 -7.32 -22.63
N GLY A 186 10.76 -6.03 -22.26
CA GLY A 186 10.08 -4.98 -23.05
C GLY A 186 8.65 -4.64 -22.64
N LEU A 187 8.08 -5.26 -21.59
CA LEU A 187 6.75 -4.88 -21.06
C LEU A 187 6.73 -3.53 -20.36
N ILE A 188 7.88 -3.02 -19.94
CA ILE A 188 7.96 -1.66 -19.40
C ILE A 188 7.81 -0.69 -20.57
N GLU A 189 6.58 -0.32 -20.89
CA GLU A 189 6.35 0.92 -21.64
C GLU A 189 6.98 2.04 -20.81
N ARG A 190 8.18 2.47 -21.20
CA ARG A 190 8.92 3.56 -20.57
C ARG A 190 8.04 4.81 -20.53
N GLY A 191 7.33 5.02 -19.47
CA GLY A 191 6.37 6.09 -19.40
C GLY A 191 6.33 6.85 -18.09
N ARG A 192 6.66 6.24 -16.98
CA ARG A 192 6.54 6.90 -15.68
C ARG A 192 7.63 6.43 -14.73
N LYS A 193 8.53 7.34 -14.38
CA LYS A 193 9.45 7.14 -13.26
C LYS A 193 8.61 7.16 -11.99
N PHE A 194 8.52 6.02 -11.31
CA PHE A 194 7.94 6.00 -9.97
C PHE A 194 8.98 6.54 -8.99
N SER A 195 8.57 7.51 -8.19
CA SER A 195 9.39 8.01 -7.09
C SER A 195 9.52 6.95 -6.00
N GLY A 196 10.69 6.86 -5.37
CA GLY A 196 10.88 6.02 -4.18
C GLY A 196 9.97 6.46 -3.03
N MET A 197 9.72 5.57 -2.08
CA MET A 197 8.83 5.79 -0.94
C MET A 197 9.62 6.00 0.34
N SER A 198 9.55 7.19 0.95
CA SER A 198 10.24 7.49 2.19
C SER A 198 9.43 7.09 3.42
N SER A 199 9.88 6.07 4.15
CA SER A 199 9.36 5.74 5.49
C SER A 199 10.07 6.50 6.62
N LYS A 200 10.86 7.51 6.30
CA LYS A 200 11.70 8.20 7.27
C LYS A 200 10.90 8.71 8.47
N LYS A 201 9.72 9.27 8.26
CA LYS A 201 8.86 9.77 9.34
C LYS A 201 8.46 8.66 10.31
N LEU A 202 8.10 7.47 9.82
CA LEU A 202 7.76 6.33 10.66
C LEU A 202 9.00 5.83 11.44
N LEU A 203 10.15 5.71 10.77
CA LEU A 203 11.40 5.28 11.38
C LEU A 203 11.92 6.27 12.44
N ASP A 204 11.74 7.57 12.23
CA ASP A 204 12.12 8.63 13.15
C ASP A 204 11.32 8.57 14.48
N THR A 205 10.12 7.95 14.49
CA THR A 205 9.37 7.69 15.73
C THR A 205 9.95 6.57 16.58
N GLY A 206 10.91 5.82 16.05
CA GLY A 206 11.51 4.64 16.69
C GLY A 206 11.00 3.29 16.17
N PHE A 207 10.05 3.28 15.24
CA PHE A 207 9.61 2.04 14.60
C PHE A 207 10.75 1.34 13.86
N ARG A 208 10.72 0.01 13.82
CA ARG A 208 11.69 -0.80 13.06
C ARG A 208 10.97 -1.93 12.35
N TYR A 209 11.24 -2.09 11.05
CA TYR A 209 10.82 -3.25 10.28
C TYR A 209 11.59 -4.49 10.74
N LYS A 210 10.93 -5.64 10.72
CA LYS A 210 11.50 -6.93 11.15
C LYS A 210 11.76 -7.87 10.00
N TYR A 211 11.02 -7.74 8.90
CA TYR A 211 10.99 -8.69 7.80
C TYR A 211 11.59 -8.08 6.55
N GLY A 212 12.41 -8.85 5.86
CA GLY A 212 12.97 -8.51 4.55
C GLY A 212 12.19 -9.12 3.40
N LEU A 213 12.75 -8.99 2.19
CA LEU A 213 12.12 -9.51 0.98
C LEU A 213 11.98 -11.03 0.99
N GLU A 214 12.95 -11.74 1.57
CA GLU A 214 12.97 -13.20 1.63
C GLU A 214 11.78 -13.72 2.43
N GLU A 215 11.60 -13.26 3.66
CA GLU A 215 10.51 -13.68 4.52
C GLU A 215 9.16 -13.31 3.91
N MET A 216 9.03 -12.12 3.31
CA MET A 216 7.80 -11.70 2.64
C MET A 216 7.36 -12.70 1.57
N PHE A 217 8.29 -13.16 0.73
CA PHE A 217 7.97 -14.09 -0.35
C PHE A 217 7.86 -15.54 0.12
N ASP A 218 8.75 -16.01 1.01
CA ASP A 218 8.67 -17.35 1.56
C ASP A 218 7.31 -17.61 2.22
N GLU A 219 6.90 -16.70 3.12
CA GLU A 219 5.65 -16.87 3.87
C GLU A 219 4.41 -16.69 3.00
N SER A 220 4.44 -15.78 2.00
CA SER A 220 3.30 -15.63 1.10
C SER A 220 3.14 -16.82 0.15
N ILE A 221 4.22 -17.37 -0.39
CA ILE A 221 4.22 -18.56 -1.25
C ILE A 221 3.74 -19.78 -0.46
N GLN A 222 4.27 -19.98 0.74
CA GLN A 222 3.82 -21.06 1.61
C GLN A 222 2.31 -20.94 1.89
N CYS A 223 1.84 -19.76 2.30
CA CYS A 223 0.44 -19.52 2.59
C CYS A 223 -0.47 -19.73 1.36
N CYS A 224 0.00 -19.34 0.18
CA CYS A 224 -0.72 -19.59 -1.08
C CYS A 224 -0.81 -21.09 -1.41
N GLY A 225 0.30 -21.84 -1.22
CA GLY A 225 0.31 -23.29 -1.39
C GLY A 225 -0.63 -24.01 -0.45
N GLU A 226 -0.61 -23.67 0.85
CA GLU A 226 -1.52 -24.25 1.86
C GLU A 226 -3.00 -23.99 1.57
N LYS A 227 -3.32 -22.89 0.87
CA LYS A 227 -4.68 -22.49 0.49
C LYS A 227 -5.08 -22.91 -0.93
N GLY A 228 -4.18 -23.55 -1.70
CA GLY A 228 -4.43 -24.04 -3.04
C GLY A 228 -4.47 -22.95 -4.14
N PHE A 229 -3.73 -21.85 -3.94
CA PHE A 229 -3.56 -20.78 -4.96
C PHE A 229 -2.26 -20.95 -5.77
N LEU A 230 -1.32 -21.75 -5.29
CA LEU A 230 -0.08 -22.17 -5.95
C LEU A 230 0.05 -23.69 -5.90
#